data_56f4d055b1ef4bb68775e3ad4d5a79ca
#
_entry.id   56f4d055b1ef4bb68775e3ad4d5a79ca
#
_cell.length_a   1.000
_cell.length_b   1.000
_cell.length_c   1.000
_cell.angle_alpha   90.00
_cell.angle_beta   90.00
_cell.angle_gamma   90.00
#
_symmetry.space_group_name_H-M   'P 1'
#
loop_
_entity.id
_entity.type
_entity.pdbx_description
1 polymer ?
#
loop_
_entity_poly.entity_id
_entity_poly.type
_entity_poly.pdbx_seq_one_letter_code
_entity_poly.pdbx_strand_id
1 'polypeptide(L)'
;MKSGKFWIAVLVAGIVANVIDFLVYTQWLGPTYIMSNPVLFRQDTNPVWFVVGDFVAVFVFAWIFDKVSSVFGSSVQDGAKAGCYLGILVSFPTYIFMHLMFNGYPYGLSWISTIYSVLWYVMVGAILAAMMKKRGSAA
;
A
#
# COMPACT_ATOMS: atom_id res chain seq x y z
N MET A 1 -12.28 20.03 -10.04
CA MET A 1 -12.00 18.75 -10.73
C MET A 1 -10.54 18.37 -10.57
N LYS A 2 -10.22 17.11 -10.30
CA LYS A 2 -8.83 16.64 -10.26
C LYS A 2 -8.21 16.66 -11.66
N SER A 3 -6.93 16.98 -11.75
CA SER A 3 -6.23 17.07 -13.04
C SER A 3 -6.07 15.68 -13.70
N GLY A 4 -5.89 15.62 -15.02
CA GLY A 4 -5.60 14.37 -15.71
C GLY A 4 -4.37 13.64 -15.16
N LYS A 5 -3.36 14.39 -14.69
CA LYS A 5 -2.17 13.81 -14.04
C LYS A 5 -2.50 13.04 -12.76
N PHE A 6 -3.47 13.49 -11.98
CA PHE A 6 -3.94 12.79 -10.78
C PHE A 6 -4.46 11.39 -11.15
N TRP A 7 -5.35 11.31 -12.12
CA TRP A 7 -5.94 10.04 -12.52
C TRP A 7 -4.94 9.08 -13.15
N ILE A 8 -4.01 9.60 -13.95
CA ILE A 8 -2.92 8.79 -14.52
C ILE A 8 -2.00 8.28 -13.40
N ALA A 9 -1.66 9.11 -12.41
CA ALA A 9 -0.85 8.70 -11.28
C ALA A 9 -1.52 7.59 -10.46
N VAL A 10 -2.82 7.72 -10.18
CA VAL A 10 -3.60 6.68 -9.49
C VAL A 10 -3.62 5.38 -10.29
N LEU A 11 -3.85 5.45 -11.61
CA LEU A 11 -3.87 4.28 -12.46
C LEU A 11 -2.52 3.56 -12.49
N VAL A 12 -1.44 4.29 -12.73
CA VAL A 12 -0.08 3.71 -12.80
C VAL A 12 0.34 3.14 -11.44
N ALA A 13 0.17 3.90 -10.35
CA ALA A 13 0.51 3.43 -9.02
C ALA A 13 -0.34 2.20 -8.62
N GLY A 14 -1.63 2.19 -8.96
CA GLY A 14 -2.52 1.06 -8.71
C GLY A 14 -2.13 -0.20 -9.49
N ILE A 15 -1.74 -0.06 -10.75
CA ILE A 15 -1.24 -1.20 -11.55
C ILE A 15 0.05 -1.75 -10.94
N VAL A 16 1.02 -0.89 -10.61
CA VAL A 16 2.29 -1.31 -10.00
C VAL A 16 2.05 -2.00 -8.66
N ALA A 17 1.19 -1.43 -7.82
CA ALA A 17 0.81 -2.01 -6.53
C ALA A 17 0.23 -3.42 -6.70
N ASN A 18 -0.78 -3.58 -7.56
CA ASN A 18 -1.41 -4.87 -7.83
C ASN A 18 -0.43 -5.92 -8.38
N VAL A 19 0.49 -5.53 -9.28
CA VAL A 19 1.50 -6.46 -9.81
C VAL A 19 2.42 -6.94 -8.69
N ILE A 20 2.87 -6.04 -7.82
CA ILE A 20 3.75 -6.40 -6.70
C ILE A 20 3.01 -7.28 -5.70
N ASP A 21 1.78 -6.93 -5.32
CA ASP A 21 0.97 -7.74 -4.42
C ASP A 21 0.71 -9.14 -5.00
N PHE A 22 0.36 -9.23 -6.27
CA PHE A 22 0.20 -10.52 -6.93
C PHE A 22 1.47 -11.37 -6.83
N LEU A 23 2.64 -10.80 -7.11
CA LEU A 23 3.91 -11.53 -7.03
C LEU A 23 4.24 -11.95 -5.61
N VAL A 24 4.12 -11.03 -4.63
CA VAL A 24 4.45 -11.31 -3.23
C VAL A 24 3.50 -12.36 -2.64
N TYR A 25 2.20 -12.22 -2.87
CA TYR A 25 1.22 -13.15 -2.33
C TYR A 25 1.24 -14.52 -3.03
N THR A 26 1.44 -14.59 -4.35
CA THR A 26 1.45 -15.87 -5.05
C THR A 26 2.76 -16.64 -4.90
N GLN A 27 3.89 -15.95 -4.80
CA GLN A 27 5.20 -16.60 -4.79
C GLN A 27 5.77 -16.78 -3.37
N TRP A 28 5.32 -15.98 -2.41
CA TRP A 28 5.92 -16.01 -1.07
C TRP A 28 4.89 -16.15 0.06
N LEU A 29 4.09 -15.13 0.34
CA LEU A 29 3.21 -15.13 1.51
C LEU A 29 2.09 -16.17 1.42
N GLY A 30 1.54 -16.38 0.22
CA GLY A 30 0.51 -17.38 -0.01
C GLY A 30 0.97 -18.80 0.33
N PRO A 31 2.01 -19.34 -0.34
CA PRO A 31 2.51 -20.67 -0.07
C PRO A 31 3.03 -20.83 1.36
N THR A 32 3.76 -19.82 1.88
CA THR A 32 4.46 -19.93 3.17
C THR A 32 3.51 -19.86 4.36
N TYR A 33 2.49 -18.99 4.31
CA TYR A 33 1.66 -18.72 5.49
C TYR A 33 0.16 -18.98 5.27
N ILE A 34 -0.40 -18.64 4.11
CA ILE A 34 -1.86 -18.70 3.90
C ILE A 34 -2.29 -20.14 3.65
N MET A 35 -1.65 -20.82 2.69
CA MET A 35 -2.00 -22.20 2.32
C MET A 35 -1.64 -23.20 3.41
N SER A 36 -0.62 -22.91 4.21
CA SER A 36 -0.21 -23.75 5.35
C SER A 36 -1.11 -23.61 6.59
N ASN A 37 -2.00 -22.62 6.60
CA ASN A 37 -2.91 -22.35 7.72
C ASN A 37 -4.38 -22.26 7.28
N PRO A 38 -4.97 -23.31 6.70
CA PRO A 38 -6.31 -23.26 6.11
C PRO A 38 -7.42 -23.00 7.13
N VAL A 39 -7.17 -23.22 8.42
CA VAL A 39 -8.12 -22.93 9.50
C VAL A 39 -8.24 -21.43 9.75
N LEU A 40 -7.16 -20.68 9.55
CA LEU A 40 -7.12 -19.23 9.79
C LEU A 40 -7.47 -18.43 8.55
N PHE A 41 -7.13 -18.94 7.37
CA PHE A 41 -7.27 -18.19 6.12
C PHE A 41 -8.26 -18.86 5.17
N ARG A 42 -9.16 -18.05 4.64
CA ARG A 42 -10.09 -18.48 3.59
C ARG A 42 -9.30 -18.85 2.33
N GLN A 43 -9.59 -20.02 1.77
CA GLN A 43 -8.91 -20.55 0.58
C GLN A 43 -9.64 -20.21 -0.73
N ASP A 44 -10.92 -19.84 -0.67
CA ASP A 44 -11.82 -19.56 -1.79
C ASP A 44 -12.07 -18.07 -2.00
N THR A 45 -11.02 -17.24 -1.87
CA THR A 45 -11.15 -15.78 -2.02
C THR A 45 -11.27 -15.37 -3.48
N ASN A 46 -12.16 -14.42 -3.76
CA ASN A 46 -12.26 -13.81 -5.08
C ASN A 46 -11.16 -12.76 -5.27
N PRO A 47 -10.20 -12.96 -6.22
CA PRO A 47 -9.06 -12.07 -6.40
C PRO A 47 -9.43 -10.65 -6.85
N VAL A 48 -10.61 -10.45 -7.42
CA VAL A 48 -11.10 -9.14 -7.87
C VAL A 48 -11.15 -8.14 -6.69
N TRP A 49 -11.52 -8.61 -5.50
CA TRP A 49 -11.60 -7.72 -4.34
C TRP A 49 -10.23 -7.21 -3.86
N PHE A 50 -9.16 -7.97 -4.06
CA PHE A 50 -7.80 -7.50 -3.77
C PHE A 50 -7.42 -6.38 -4.74
N VAL A 51 -7.67 -6.58 -6.04
CA VAL A 51 -7.41 -5.56 -7.06
C VAL A 51 -8.18 -4.27 -6.77
N VAL A 52 -9.47 -4.38 -6.45
CA VAL A 52 -10.30 -3.23 -6.08
C VAL A 52 -9.78 -2.55 -4.83
N GLY A 53 -9.38 -3.33 -3.81
CA GLY A 53 -8.85 -2.82 -2.55
C GLY A 53 -7.59 -1.97 -2.75
N ASP A 54 -6.65 -2.45 -3.57
CA ASP A 54 -5.42 -1.73 -3.88
C ASP A 54 -5.69 -0.41 -4.61
N PHE A 55 -6.58 -0.43 -5.62
CA PHE A 55 -6.95 0.80 -6.31
C PHE A 55 -7.64 1.81 -5.39
N VAL A 56 -8.49 1.36 -4.48
CA VAL A 56 -9.13 2.24 -3.48
C VAL A 56 -8.08 2.82 -2.54
N ALA A 57 -7.16 2.01 -2.03
CA ALA A 57 -6.08 2.46 -1.15
C ALA A 57 -5.18 3.49 -1.85
N VAL A 58 -4.76 3.22 -3.09
CA VAL A 58 -3.96 4.14 -3.91
C VAL A 58 -4.71 5.45 -4.20
N PHE A 59 -6.00 5.36 -4.53
CA PHE A 59 -6.83 6.55 -4.78
C PHE A 59 -6.95 7.43 -3.54
N VAL A 60 -7.27 6.83 -2.39
CA VAL A 60 -7.40 7.56 -1.12
C VAL A 60 -6.06 8.19 -0.74
N PHE A 61 -4.96 7.44 -0.86
CA PHE A 61 -3.63 7.97 -0.60
C PHE A 61 -3.27 9.13 -1.54
N ALA A 62 -3.52 8.99 -2.84
CA ALA A 62 -3.29 10.07 -3.80
C ALA A 62 -4.10 11.32 -3.45
N TRP A 63 -5.34 11.13 -3.01
CA TRP A 63 -6.22 12.24 -2.61
C TRP A 63 -5.72 12.94 -1.35
N ILE A 64 -5.26 12.20 -0.34
CA ILE A 64 -4.65 12.74 0.88
C ILE A 64 -3.36 13.47 0.51
N PHE A 65 -2.46 12.82 -0.25
CA PHE A 65 -1.17 13.39 -0.64
C PHE A 65 -1.31 14.70 -1.42
N ASP A 66 -2.27 14.79 -2.34
CA ASP A 66 -2.56 16.03 -3.05
C ASP A 66 -2.96 17.18 -2.10
N LYS A 67 -3.64 16.86 -1.00
CA LYS A 67 -4.03 17.85 0.02
C LYS A 67 -2.87 18.28 0.93
N VAL A 68 -2.04 17.34 1.34
CA VAL A 68 -0.97 17.61 2.31
C VAL A 68 0.36 17.98 1.65
N SER A 69 0.50 17.83 0.35
CA SER A 69 1.73 18.15 -0.40
C SER A 69 2.16 19.61 -0.31
N SER A 70 1.25 20.52 -0.02
CA SER A 70 1.57 21.94 0.24
C SER A 70 2.35 22.15 1.54
N VAL A 71 2.24 21.22 2.50
CA VAL A 71 2.92 21.27 3.81
C VAL A 71 4.10 20.31 3.84
N PHE A 72 3.91 19.09 3.35
CA PHE A 72 4.93 18.04 3.34
C PHE A 72 6.00 18.20 2.26
N GLY A 73 5.69 18.95 1.20
CA GLY A 73 6.48 18.99 -0.02
C GLY A 73 5.95 18.03 -1.10
N SER A 74 6.49 18.19 -2.31
CA SER A 74 6.02 17.46 -3.50
C SER A 74 7.14 16.70 -4.23
N SER A 75 8.30 16.54 -3.58
CA SER A 75 9.38 15.73 -4.13
C SER A 75 9.08 14.23 -3.98
N VAL A 76 9.79 13.41 -4.72
CA VAL A 76 9.69 11.94 -4.60
C VAL A 76 10.00 11.48 -3.17
N GLN A 77 10.98 12.13 -2.52
CA GLN A 77 11.32 11.84 -1.13
C GLN A 77 10.19 12.21 -0.17
N ASP A 78 9.50 13.32 -0.41
CA ASP A 78 8.36 13.73 0.43
C ASP A 78 7.20 12.77 0.27
N GLY A 79 6.94 12.30 -0.96
CA GLY A 79 5.96 11.26 -1.21
C GLY A 79 6.29 9.94 -0.51
N ALA A 80 7.56 9.53 -0.57
CA ALA A 80 8.04 8.34 0.14
C ALA A 80 7.90 8.46 1.67
N LYS A 81 8.23 9.63 2.24
CA LYS A 81 8.02 9.91 3.68
C LYS A 81 6.55 9.87 4.07
N ALA A 82 5.68 10.51 3.27
CA ALA A 82 4.23 10.48 3.50
C ALA A 82 3.71 9.03 3.45
N GLY A 83 4.20 8.23 2.51
CA GLY A 83 3.91 6.80 2.42
C GLY A 83 4.39 6.03 3.66
N CYS A 84 5.60 6.31 4.14
CA CYS A 84 6.13 5.69 5.35
C CYS A 84 5.22 5.95 6.57
N TYR A 85 4.85 7.20 6.81
CA TYR A 85 3.97 7.54 7.92
C TYR A 85 2.58 6.91 7.79
N LEU A 86 1.99 6.95 6.61
CA LEU A 86 0.69 6.32 6.37
C LEU A 86 0.78 4.81 6.49
N GLY A 87 1.83 4.21 5.96
CA GLY A 87 2.09 2.77 6.07
C GLY A 87 2.20 2.32 7.52
N ILE A 88 2.96 3.02 8.36
CA ILE A 88 3.06 2.72 9.79
C ILE A 88 1.69 2.88 10.47
N LEU A 89 1.00 3.98 10.22
CA LEU A 89 -0.30 4.27 10.83
C LEU A 89 -1.35 3.20 10.53
N VAL A 90 -1.38 2.70 9.29
CA VAL A 90 -2.37 1.70 8.85
C VAL A 90 -1.94 0.29 9.21
N SER A 91 -0.68 -0.05 8.96
CA SER A 91 -0.23 -1.45 8.96
C SER A 91 0.16 -1.93 10.35
N PHE A 92 0.79 -1.09 11.16
CA PHE A 92 1.25 -1.50 12.48
C PHE A 92 0.09 -1.95 13.38
N PRO A 93 -0.96 -1.14 13.61
CA PRO A 93 -2.08 -1.61 14.43
C PRO A 93 -2.81 -2.79 13.78
N THR A 94 -2.98 -2.78 12.46
CA THR A 94 -3.73 -3.83 11.76
C THR A 94 -3.08 -5.21 11.94
N TYR A 95 -1.82 -5.35 11.56
CA TYR A 95 -1.16 -6.67 11.54
C TYR A 95 -0.65 -7.10 12.91
N ILE A 96 -0.19 -6.18 13.77
CA ILE A 96 0.25 -6.54 15.12
C ILE A 96 -0.96 -6.95 15.96
N PHE A 97 -2.10 -6.29 15.82
CA PHE A 97 -3.31 -6.68 16.56
C PHE A 97 -3.86 -8.04 16.12
N MET A 98 -3.68 -8.44 14.86
CA MET A 98 -4.05 -9.80 14.41
C MET A 98 -3.37 -10.87 15.25
N HIS A 99 -2.06 -10.74 15.51
CA HIS A 99 -1.35 -11.68 16.37
C HIS A 99 -1.83 -11.65 17.83
N LEU A 100 -2.18 -10.48 18.34
CA LEU A 100 -2.65 -10.34 19.74
C LEU A 100 -4.09 -10.84 19.93
N MET A 101 -4.92 -10.75 18.89
CA MET A 101 -6.35 -11.04 18.97
C MET A 101 -6.73 -12.46 18.57
N PHE A 102 -5.94 -13.09 17.69
CA PHE A 102 -6.27 -14.40 17.14
C PHE A 102 -5.28 -15.48 17.57
N ASN A 103 -5.79 -16.49 18.26
CA ASN A 103 -5.00 -17.66 18.63
C ASN A 103 -4.49 -18.39 17.39
N GLY A 104 -3.18 -18.67 17.37
CA GLY A 104 -2.56 -19.40 16.26
C GLY A 104 -2.18 -18.52 15.06
N TYR A 105 -2.45 -17.21 15.11
CA TYR A 105 -1.97 -16.31 14.05
C TYR A 105 -0.43 -16.26 14.07
N PRO A 106 0.25 -16.54 12.94
CA PRO A 106 1.72 -16.64 12.94
C PRO A 106 2.37 -15.28 13.29
N TYR A 107 3.17 -15.27 14.35
CA TYR A 107 3.86 -14.04 14.78
C TYR A 107 4.74 -13.44 13.68
N GLY A 108 5.49 -14.30 12.97
CA GLY A 108 6.31 -13.86 11.84
C GLY A 108 5.51 -13.18 10.72
N LEU A 109 4.30 -13.67 10.46
CA LEU A 109 3.42 -13.08 9.45
C LEU A 109 3.00 -11.65 9.82
N SER A 110 2.73 -11.38 11.11
CA SER A 110 2.40 -10.02 11.58
C SER A 110 3.50 -9.02 11.23
N TRP A 111 4.76 -9.35 11.52
CA TRP A 111 5.89 -8.46 11.23
C TRP A 111 6.21 -8.35 9.76
N ILE A 112 6.20 -9.47 9.03
CA ILE A 112 6.45 -9.47 7.58
C ILE A 112 5.39 -8.63 6.87
N SER A 113 4.10 -8.83 7.20
CA SER A 113 3.01 -8.06 6.60
C SER A 113 3.09 -6.57 6.96
N THR A 114 3.48 -6.23 8.19
CA THR A 114 3.68 -4.83 8.59
C THR A 114 4.79 -4.18 7.78
N ILE A 115 5.98 -4.80 7.71
CA ILE A 115 7.13 -4.26 6.98
C ILE A 115 6.81 -4.16 5.48
N TYR A 116 6.26 -5.22 4.92
CA TYR A 116 5.85 -5.24 3.51
C TYR A 116 4.87 -4.10 3.19
N SER A 117 3.85 -3.94 4.00
CA SER A 117 2.84 -2.90 3.79
C SER A 117 3.43 -1.49 3.92
N VAL A 118 4.32 -1.24 4.88
CA VAL A 118 5.03 0.05 4.97
C VAL A 118 5.84 0.32 3.70
N LEU A 119 6.59 -0.66 3.20
CA LEU A 119 7.35 -0.53 1.95
C LEU A 119 6.43 -0.30 0.74
N TRP A 120 5.29 -0.96 0.70
CA TRP A 120 4.26 -0.75 -0.31
C TRP A 120 3.76 0.70 -0.33
N TYR A 121 3.42 1.27 0.83
CA TYR A 121 3.00 2.67 0.94
C TYR A 121 4.12 3.65 0.57
N VAL A 122 5.38 3.36 0.94
CA VAL A 122 6.55 4.16 0.54
C VAL A 122 6.69 4.20 -0.98
N MET A 123 6.60 3.06 -1.62
CA MET A 123 6.67 2.94 -3.08
C MET A 123 5.52 3.70 -3.77
N VAL A 124 4.29 3.47 -3.34
CA VAL A 124 3.11 4.16 -3.89
C VAL A 124 3.26 5.67 -3.72
N GLY A 125 3.66 6.13 -2.54
CA GLY A 125 3.88 7.55 -2.27
C GLY A 125 4.95 8.18 -3.18
N ALA A 126 6.05 7.48 -3.41
CA ALA A 126 7.10 7.92 -4.34
C ALA A 126 6.59 8.04 -5.78
N ILE A 127 5.83 7.06 -6.27
CA ILE A 127 5.23 7.06 -7.61
C ILE A 127 4.24 8.23 -7.75
N LEU A 128 3.34 8.39 -6.78
CA LEU A 128 2.36 9.47 -6.78
C LEU A 128 3.04 10.83 -6.83
N ALA A 129 4.05 11.07 -5.99
CA ALA A 129 4.80 12.33 -5.99
C ALA A 129 5.52 12.58 -7.31
N ALA A 130 6.16 11.56 -7.88
CA ALA A 130 6.85 11.68 -9.17
C ALA A 130 5.90 12.10 -10.29
N MET A 131 4.69 11.55 -10.31
CA MET A 131 3.72 11.77 -11.39
C MET A 131 2.83 12.99 -11.16
N MET A 132 2.53 13.33 -9.91
CA MET A 132 1.66 14.46 -9.56
C MET A 132 2.41 15.79 -9.46
N LYS A 133 3.74 15.78 -9.54
CA LYS A 133 4.58 16.99 -9.45
C LYS A 133 4.09 18.07 -10.38
N LYS A 134 3.77 19.24 -9.84
CA LYS A 134 3.42 20.43 -10.64
C LYS A 134 4.69 20.91 -11.36
N ARG A 135 4.64 21.04 -12.69
CA ARG A 135 5.67 21.77 -13.46
C ARG A 135 5.65 23.22 -12.99
N GLY A 136 6.67 23.66 -12.24
CA GLY A 136 6.78 25.06 -11.85
C GLY A 136 7.35 25.35 -10.46
N SER A 137 7.79 24.35 -9.69
CA SER A 137 8.55 24.60 -8.45
C SER A 137 10.03 24.26 -8.69
N ALA A 138 10.62 24.99 -9.64
CA ALA A 138 12.07 25.20 -9.64
C ALA A 138 12.28 26.51 -8.88
N ALA A 139 12.64 26.43 -7.63
CA ALA A 139 13.29 27.50 -6.89
C ALA A 139 14.66 27.01 -6.52
#